data_6b06e0552706f621af8f9343ca7b6349
#
_entry.id   6b06e0552706f621af8f9343ca7b6349
#
_cell.length_a   1.000
_cell.length_b   1.000
_cell.length_c   1.000
_cell.angle_alpha   90.00
_cell.angle_beta   90.00
_cell.angle_gamma   90.00
#
_symmetry.space_group_name_H-M   'P 1'
#
loop_
_entity.id
_entity.type
_entity.pdbx_description
1 polymer ?
#
loop_
_entity_poly.entity_id
_entity_poly.type
_entity_poly.pdbx_seq_one_letter_code
_entity_poly.pdbx_strand_id
1 'polypeptide(L)'
;MKKIILTAFTATSLLIPGTPVFAELFSVSSGVPFSHSFADTKFAESDGVSGFFLAAKLPIMVGVGIESYKTKLKNSTTTLATSMYDIFYQLPIPIVNLTLGLGMGSTEFQCGSCSTYDKGSATQWYTSVGIPIFPFFDVHLSLRRVSSKIKTNAASGGTPKGTEYDVGGSVSGIGIAFGF
;
A
#
# COMPACT_ATOMS: atom_id res chain seq x y z
N MET A 1 33.13 -14.67 30.13
CA MET A 1 31.96 -15.54 29.98
C MET A 1 30.70 -14.70 30.20
N LYS A 2 30.05 -14.21 29.16
CA LYS A 2 28.82 -13.40 29.26
C LYS A 2 27.62 -14.35 29.20
N LYS A 3 26.85 -14.37 30.29
CA LYS A 3 25.61 -15.15 30.38
C LYS A 3 24.53 -14.44 29.57
N ILE A 4 24.05 -15.08 28.52
CA ILE A 4 22.87 -14.65 27.74
C ILE A 4 21.65 -15.10 28.55
N ILE A 5 20.93 -14.15 29.11
CA ILE A 5 19.62 -14.41 29.74
C ILE A 5 18.59 -14.42 28.60
N LEU A 6 18.17 -15.62 28.25
CA LEU A 6 17.05 -15.83 27.34
C LEU A 6 15.76 -15.67 28.16
N THR A 7 15.16 -14.50 28.10
CA THR A 7 13.86 -14.26 28.75
C THR A 7 12.78 -14.87 27.85
N ALA A 8 12.28 -16.02 28.26
CA ALA A 8 11.11 -16.64 27.66
C ALA A 8 9.88 -15.76 27.93
N PHE A 9 9.32 -15.18 26.88
CA PHE A 9 8.05 -14.47 26.93
C PHE A 9 6.94 -15.53 26.99
N THR A 10 6.52 -15.88 28.20
CA THR A 10 5.32 -16.69 28.43
C THR A 10 4.11 -15.81 28.11
N ALA A 11 3.51 -16.01 26.94
CA ALA A 11 2.21 -15.45 26.59
C ALA A 11 1.15 -16.07 27.51
N THR A 12 0.81 -15.37 28.58
CA THR A 12 -0.35 -15.69 29.39
C THR A 12 -1.59 -15.35 28.57
N SER A 13 -2.22 -16.35 27.97
CA SER A 13 -3.50 -16.22 27.33
C SER A 13 -4.55 -15.88 28.39
N LEU A 14 -4.92 -14.59 28.49
CA LEU A 14 -6.12 -14.17 29.17
C LEU A 14 -7.32 -14.77 28.41
N LEU A 15 -7.86 -15.85 28.93
CA LEU A 15 -9.16 -16.37 28.56
C LEU A 15 -10.22 -15.36 28.99
N ILE A 16 -10.63 -14.46 28.10
CA ILE A 16 -11.85 -13.69 28.21
C ILE A 16 -12.97 -14.62 27.74
N PRO A 17 -13.88 -15.07 28.63
CA PRO A 17 -14.99 -15.91 28.19
C PRO A 17 -16.00 -15.04 27.46
N GLY A 18 -16.29 -15.34 26.20
CA GLY A 18 -17.56 -14.99 25.63
C GLY A 18 -17.67 -14.24 24.33
N THR A 19 -16.68 -14.23 23.47
CA THR A 19 -16.97 -13.98 22.05
C THR A 19 -16.39 -15.13 21.24
N PRO A 20 -17.19 -15.82 20.40
CA PRO A 20 -16.61 -16.72 19.42
C PRO A 20 -15.72 -15.86 18.53
N VAL A 21 -14.42 -16.02 18.66
CA VAL A 21 -13.48 -15.56 17.62
C VAL A 21 -13.82 -16.43 16.43
N PHE A 22 -14.68 -15.96 15.55
CA PHE A 22 -14.84 -16.55 14.24
C PHE A 22 -13.48 -16.41 13.59
N ALA A 23 -12.74 -17.51 13.52
CA ALA A 23 -11.54 -17.58 12.72
C ALA A 23 -12.00 -17.42 11.28
N GLU A 24 -11.93 -16.18 10.77
CA GLU A 24 -12.17 -15.90 9.36
C GLU A 24 -11.22 -16.77 8.55
N LEU A 25 -11.76 -17.80 7.91
CA LEU A 25 -10.98 -18.69 7.07
C LEU A 25 -10.44 -17.93 5.87
N PHE A 26 -11.28 -17.06 5.30
CA PHE A 26 -10.93 -16.22 4.17
C PHE A 26 -11.46 -14.80 4.40
N SER A 27 -10.78 -13.81 3.85
CA SER A 27 -11.36 -12.47 3.74
C SER A 27 -11.01 -11.83 2.41
N VAL A 28 -11.91 -10.99 1.93
CA VAL A 28 -11.71 -10.16 0.76
C VAL A 28 -11.85 -8.71 1.18
N SER A 29 -10.90 -7.88 0.79
CA SER A 29 -10.93 -6.46 1.09
C SER A 29 -10.87 -5.62 -0.18
N SER A 30 -11.53 -4.46 -0.11
CA SER A 30 -11.54 -3.46 -1.16
C SER A 30 -11.35 -2.09 -0.53
N GLY A 31 -10.65 -1.20 -1.22
CA GLY A 31 -10.41 0.16 -0.73
C GLY A 31 -10.09 1.13 -1.84
N VAL A 32 -10.04 2.40 -1.48
CA VAL A 32 -9.70 3.50 -2.38
C VAL A 32 -8.63 4.38 -1.74
N PRO A 33 -7.68 4.89 -2.53
CA PRO A 33 -6.77 5.93 -2.08
C PRO A 33 -7.52 7.25 -1.97
N PHE A 34 -7.20 8.06 -0.96
CA PHE A 34 -7.76 9.40 -0.82
C PHE A 34 -6.68 10.50 -0.73
N SER A 35 -5.42 10.13 -0.51
CA SER A 35 -4.30 11.07 -0.47
C SER A 35 -3.03 10.43 -1.03
N HIS A 36 -2.27 11.20 -1.79
CA HIS A 36 -0.91 10.88 -2.20
C HIS A 36 -0.03 12.11 -1.99
N SER A 37 1.05 11.95 -1.24
CA SER A 37 2.08 12.98 -1.02
C SER A 37 3.39 12.47 -1.59
N PHE A 38 3.96 13.18 -2.56
CA PHE A 38 5.26 12.83 -3.16
C PHE A 38 6.41 13.01 -2.15
N ALA A 39 7.44 12.19 -2.27
CA ALA A 39 8.64 12.30 -1.45
C ALA A 39 9.44 13.56 -1.79
N ASP A 40 9.51 13.93 -3.06
CA ASP A 40 10.11 15.16 -3.54
C ASP A 40 9.02 16.18 -3.92
N THR A 41 8.69 17.04 -2.97
CA THR A 41 7.69 18.11 -3.15
C THR A 41 8.14 19.21 -4.11
N LYS A 42 9.45 19.30 -4.40
CA LYS A 42 9.98 20.25 -5.40
C LYS A 42 9.71 19.77 -6.81
N PHE A 43 9.60 18.48 -7.02
CA PHE A 43 9.31 17.89 -8.31
C PHE A 43 7.83 17.95 -8.65
N ALA A 44 6.96 17.55 -7.74
CA ALA A 44 5.52 17.50 -7.98
C ALA A 44 4.71 17.63 -6.69
N GLU A 45 3.55 18.24 -6.80
CA GLU A 45 2.48 18.20 -5.81
C GLU A 45 1.30 17.42 -6.38
N SER A 46 0.59 16.71 -5.52
CA SER A 46 -0.62 15.97 -5.90
C SER A 46 -1.84 16.89 -5.91
N ASP A 47 -2.64 16.80 -6.97
CA ASP A 47 -3.97 17.42 -7.09
C ASP A 47 -5.09 16.37 -6.99
N GLY A 48 -4.85 15.34 -6.21
CA GLY A 48 -5.77 14.26 -5.95
C GLY A 48 -5.32 12.91 -6.51
N VAL A 49 -5.87 11.87 -5.91
CA VAL A 49 -5.61 10.48 -6.26
C VAL A 49 -6.93 9.73 -6.43
N SER A 50 -6.97 8.80 -7.36
CA SER A 50 -8.13 7.95 -7.60
C SER A 50 -7.68 6.56 -8.03
N GLY A 51 -8.44 5.54 -7.66
CA GLY A 51 -8.12 4.15 -7.99
C GLY A 51 -8.74 3.18 -7.01
N PHE A 52 -8.16 2.00 -6.91
CA PHE A 52 -8.65 0.95 -6.03
C PHE A 52 -7.51 0.09 -5.47
N PHE A 53 -7.80 -0.57 -4.36
CA PHE A 53 -7.02 -1.65 -3.75
C PHE A 53 -7.96 -2.84 -3.59
N LEU A 54 -7.51 -4.02 -4.00
CA LEU A 54 -8.24 -5.28 -3.80
C LEU A 54 -7.28 -6.28 -3.19
N ALA A 55 -7.73 -7.03 -2.19
CA ALA A 55 -6.91 -8.05 -1.57
C ALA A 55 -7.75 -9.24 -1.09
N ALA A 56 -7.10 -10.39 -1.02
CA ALA A 56 -7.67 -11.62 -0.49
C ALA A 56 -6.72 -12.24 0.52
N LYS A 57 -7.23 -12.59 1.70
CA LYS A 57 -6.50 -13.25 2.79
C LYS A 57 -6.86 -14.72 2.82
N LEU A 58 -5.86 -15.55 3.02
CA LEU A 58 -5.95 -16.99 3.23
C LEU A 58 -6.05 -17.33 4.73
N PRO A 59 -6.48 -18.56 5.10
CA PRO A 59 -6.59 -18.98 6.51
C PRO A 59 -5.30 -18.88 7.33
N ILE A 60 -4.15 -18.90 6.66
CA ILE A 60 -2.82 -18.81 7.27
C ILE A 60 -2.36 -17.38 7.58
N MET A 61 -3.28 -16.43 7.62
CA MET A 61 -3.02 -15.00 7.85
C MET A 61 -2.18 -14.30 6.76
N VAL A 62 -1.83 -14.99 5.70
CA VAL A 62 -1.15 -14.44 4.52
C VAL A 62 -2.18 -14.09 3.46
N GLY A 63 -1.96 -13.02 2.74
CA GLY A 63 -2.82 -12.64 1.62
C GLY A 63 -2.04 -12.04 0.46
N VAL A 64 -2.78 -11.87 -0.63
CA VAL A 64 -2.28 -11.22 -1.85
C VAL A 64 -3.21 -10.08 -2.24
N GLY A 65 -2.66 -9.09 -2.90
CA GLY A 65 -3.41 -7.91 -3.33
C GLY A 65 -2.99 -7.42 -4.70
N ILE A 66 -3.87 -6.61 -5.26
CA ILE A 66 -3.61 -5.81 -6.46
C ILE A 66 -4.05 -4.38 -6.19
N GLU A 67 -3.27 -3.44 -6.68
CA GLU A 67 -3.56 -2.03 -6.57
C GLU A 67 -3.40 -1.35 -7.92
N SER A 68 -4.30 -0.43 -8.22
CA SER A 68 -4.18 0.43 -9.38
C SER A 68 -4.75 1.80 -9.05
N TYR A 69 -3.91 2.83 -9.15
CA TYR A 69 -4.33 4.19 -8.87
C TYR A 69 -3.60 5.20 -9.75
N LYS A 70 -4.23 6.35 -9.91
CA LYS A 70 -3.74 7.49 -10.68
C LYS A 70 -3.70 8.72 -9.80
N THR A 71 -2.57 9.42 -9.81
CA THR A 71 -2.37 10.67 -9.10
C THR A 71 -2.25 11.79 -10.12
N LYS A 72 -3.11 12.78 -10.03
CA LYS A 72 -3.00 14.01 -10.83
C LYS A 72 -1.89 14.88 -10.28
N LEU A 73 -1.07 15.42 -11.15
CA LEU A 73 -0.06 16.42 -10.79
C LEU A 73 -0.68 17.82 -10.80
N LYS A 74 -0.42 18.57 -9.74
CA LYS A 74 -0.90 19.95 -9.60
C LYS A 74 -0.36 20.84 -10.73
N ASN A 75 -1.22 21.71 -11.25
CA ASN A 75 -0.90 22.61 -12.36
C ASN A 75 -0.43 21.91 -13.65
N SER A 76 -0.81 20.64 -13.84
CA SER A 76 -0.43 19.86 -15.01
C SER A 76 -1.60 18.98 -15.47
N THR A 77 -1.61 18.65 -16.76
CA THR A 77 -2.50 17.65 -17.34
C THR A 77 -1.93 16.23 -17.20
N THR A 78 -0.73 16.12 -16.62
CA THR A 78 -0.03 14.84 -16.44
C THR A 78 -0.59 14.08 -15.25
N THR A 79 -0.77 12.80 -15.42
CA THR A 79 -1.18 11.86 -14.39
C THR A 79 -0.09 10.83 -14.19
N LEU A 80 0.17 10.48 -12.95
CA LEU A 80 1.04 9.37 -12.58
C LEU A 80 0.17 8.14 -12.33
N ALA A 81 0.30 7.11 -13.15
CA ALA A 81 -0.40 5.83 -12.98
C ALA A 81 0.52 4.82 -12.31
N THR A 82 0.04 4.19 -11.25
CA THR A 82 0.77 3.17 -10.48
C THR A 82 -0.07 1.90 -10.40
N SER A 83 0.56 0.75 -10.68
CA SER A 83 -0.03 -0.57 -10.53
C SER A 83 0.90 -1.48 -9.76
N MET A 84 0.39 -2.15 -8.73
CA MET A 84 1.16 -2.95 -7.78
C MET A 84 0.52 -4.31 -7.56
N TYR A 85 1.36 -5.28 -7.22
CA TYR A 85 0.98 -6.59 -6.67
C TYR A 85 1.56 -6.70 -5.28
N ASP A 86 0.76 -7.15 -4.34
CA ASP A 86 1.11 -7.16 -2.93
C ASP A 86 1.05 -8.56 -2.35
N ILE A 87 1.91 -8.77 -1.37
CA ILE A 87 1.82 -9.86 -0.40
C ILE A 87 1.75 -9.25 0.98
N PHE A 88 0.91 -9.78 1.85
CA PHE A 88 0.76 -9.24 3.20
C PHE A 88 0.54 -10.34 4.24
N TYR A 89 0.79 -9.95 5.47
CA TYR A 89 0.50 -10.74 6.66
C TYR A 89 -0.41 -9.94 7.60
N GLN A 90 -1.48 -10.56 8.04
CA GLN A 90 -2.37 -10.00 9.06
C GLN A 90 -1.96 -10.53 10.43
N LEU A 91 -1.65 -9.62 11.36
CA LEU A 91 -1.31 -9.99 12.72
C LEU A 91 -2.59 -10.37 13.48
N PRO A 92 -2.57 -11.48 14.23
CA PRO A 92 -3.72 -11.93 15.02
C PRO A 92 -3.88 -11.12 16.31
N ILE A 93 -4.33 -9.87 16.20
CA ILE A 93 -4.59 -9.00 17.34
C ILE A 93 -6.10 -9.01 17.63
N PRO A 94 -6.55 -9.36 18.85
CA PRO A 94 -7.98 -9.62 19.13
C PRO A 94 -8.94 -8.45 18.91
N ILE A 95 -8.46 -7.20 18.94
CA ILE A 95 -9.32 -6.00 18.95
C ILE A 95 -9.24 -5.23 17.64
N VAL A 96 -8.12 -5.36 16.94
CA VAL A 96 -7.85 -4.64 15.69
C VAL A 96 -7.17 -5.56 14.70
N ASN A 97 -7.52 -5.43 13.43
CA ASN A 97 -6.84 -6.14 12.34
C ASN A 97 -5.66 -5.30 11.86
N LEU A 98 -4.45 -5.66 12.27
CA LEU A 98 -3.23 -5.02 11.81
C LEU A 98 -2.62 -5.83 10.67
N THR A 99 -2.48 -5.21 9.51
CA THR A 99 -1.88 -5.82 8.32
C THR A 99 -0.56 -5.14 7.99
N LEU A 100 0.46 -5.93 7.69
CA LEU A 100 1.74 -5.46 7.16
C LEU A 100 1.94 -6.10 5.78
N GLY A 101 2.28 -5.30 4.79
CA GLY A 101 2.45 -5.78 3.42
C GLY A 101 3.63 -5.17 2.69
N LEU A 102 4.05 -5.89 1.67
CA LEU A 102 5.06 -5.51 0.71
C LEU A 102 4.49 -5.65 -0.69
N GLY A 103 4.83 -4.72 -1.57
CA GLY A 103 4.37 -4.73 -2.95
C GLY A 103 5.46 -4.41 -3.95
N MET A 104 5.24 -4.87 -5.16
CA MET A 104 6.06 -4.56 -6.32
C MET A 104 5.19 -4.30 -7.54
N GLY A 105 5.66 -3.43 -8.42
CA GLY A 105 4.89 -3.07 -9.59
C GLY A 105 5.59 -2.04 -10.45
N SER A 106 4.81 -1.12 -11.00
CA SER A 106 5.32 -0.12 -11.92
C SER A 106 4.54 1.18 -11.83
N THR A 107 5.22 2.24 -12.23
CA THR A 107 4.68 3.59 -12.30
C THR A 107 5.02 4.20 -13.65
N GLU A 108 4.08 4.94 -14.24
CA GLU A 108 4.27 5.59 -15.54
C GLU A 108 3.57 6.96 -15.57
N PHE A 109 4.12 7.89 -16.33
CA PHE A 109 3.44 9.12 -16.66
C PHE A 109 2.44 8.91 -17.79
N GLN A 110 1.24 9.42 -17.61
CA GLN A 110 0.17 9.44 -18.61
C GLN A 110 -0.14 10.88 -18.99
N CYS A 111 0.24 11.28 -20.19
CA CYS A 111 -0.09 12.56 -20.83
C CYS A 111 0.05 12.44 -22.35
N GLY A 112 -0.42 13.44 -23.08
CA GLY A 112 -0.38 13.42 -24.56
C GLY A 112 1.03 13.39 -25.18
N SER A 113 2.08 13.75 -24.42
CA SER A 113 3.47 13.83 -24.88
C SER A 113 4.46 13.14 -23.94
N CYS A 114 4.02 12.16 -23.17
CA CYS A 114 4.87 11.45 -22.19
C CYS A 114 5.69 10.30 -22.77
N SER A 115 5.77 10.13 -24.08
CA SER A 115 6.57 9.11 -24.74
C SER A 115 8.09 9.21 -24.46
N THR A 116 8.54 10.33 -23.92
CA THR A 116 9.94 10.57 -23.55
C THR A 116 10.32 10.02 -22.17
N TYR A 117 9.37 9.41 -21.45
CA TYR A 117 9.59 8.81 -20.13
C TYR A 117 9.41 7.30 -20.20
N ASP A 118 10.32 6.57 -19.59
CA ASP A 118 10.21 5.13 -19.44
C ASP A 118 9.27 4.79 -18.28
N LYS A 119 8.68 3.62 -18.34
CA LYS A 119 7.95 3.03 -17.24
C LYS A 119 8.93 2.69 -16.11
N GLY A 120 8.71 3.22 -14.91
CA GLY A 120 9.52 2.99 -13.73
C GLY A 120 9.09 1.73 -12.97
N SER A 121 10.05 1.06 -12.34
CA SER A 121 9.73 0.05 -11.33
C SER A 121 9.27 0.74 -10.04
N ALA A 122 8.32 0.13 -9.36
CA ALA A 122 7.83 0.60 -8.08
C ALA A 122 7.86 -0.52 -7.04
N THR A 123 8.22 -0.16 -5.82
CA THR A 123 8.14 -1.04 -4.66
C THR A 123 7.41 -0.30 -3.54
N GLN A 124 6.73 -1.04 -2.69
CA GLN A 124 6.08 -0.45 -1.52
C GLN A 124 6.17 -1.34 -0.29
N TRP A 125 6.06 -0.72 0.86
CA TRP A 125 5.62 -1.36 2.07
C TRP A 125 4.41 -0.61 2.61
N TYR A 126 3.51 -1.31 3.27
CA TYR A 126 2.33 -0.69 3.83
C TYR A 126 1.91 -1.32 5.16
N THR A 127 1.16 -0.54 5.90
CA THR A 127 0.42 -1.00 7.06
C THR A 127 -1.04 -0.61 6.90
N SER A 128 -1.92 -1.48 7.40
CA SER A 128 -3.35 -1.21 7.45
C SER A 128 -3.89 -1.58 8.82
N VAL A 129 -4.71 -0.73 9.38
CA VAL A 129 -5.39 -0.94 10.66
C VAL A 129 -6.88 -1.04 10.39
N GLY A 130 -7.46 -2.21 10.66
CA GLY A 130 -8.88 -2.50 10.54
C GLY A 130 -9.56 -2.48 11.90
N ILE A 131 -10.74 -1.91 11.94
CA ILE A 131 -11.63 -1.92 13.10
C ILE A 131 -12.83 -2.78 12.73
N PRO A 132 -13.04 -3.93 13.41
CA PRO A 132 -14.21 -4.76 13.18
C PRO A 132 -15.47 -4.02 13.68
N ILE A 133 -16.39 -3.76 12.77
CA ILE A 133 -17.70 -3.17 13.07
C ILE A 133 -18.71 -4.26 13.36
N PHE A 134 -18.63 -5.38 12.64
CA PHE A 134 -19.41 -6.58 12.82
C PHE A 134 -18.49 -7.81 12.74
N PRO A 135 -18.92 -8.99 13.20
CA PRO A 135 -18.09 -10.20 13.21
C PRO A 135 -17.48 -10.61 11.86
N PHE A 136 -18.05 -10.14 10.75
CA PHE A 136 -17.64 -10.46 9.39
C PHE A 136 -17.28 -9.22 8.54
N PHE A 137 -17.24 -8.03 9.16
CA PHE A 137 -17.07 -6.77 8.43
C PHE A 137 -16.15 -5.80 9.17
N ASP A 138 -15.07 -5.36 8.49
CA ASP A 138 -14.14 -4.38 8.99
C ASP A 138 -14.11 -3.13 8.12
N VAL A 139 -13.86 -2.00 8.77
CA VAL A 139 -13.40 -0.78 8.09
C VAL A 139 -11.93 -0.59 8.38
N HIS A 140 -11.10 -0.35 7.37
CA HIS A 140 -9.66 -0.20 7.55
C HIS A 140 -9.11 1.07 6.93
N LEU A 141 -8.09 1.61 7.60
CA LEU A 141 -7.23 2.68 7.09
C LEU A 141 -5.87 2.10 6.74
N SER A 142 -5.32 2.52 5.63
CA SER A 142 -4.02 2.05 5.17
C SER A 142 -3.08 3.21 4.86
N LEU A 143 -1.81 3.00 5.21
CA LEU A 143 -0.69 3.90 4.92
C LEU A 143 0.34 3.11 4.12
N ARG A 144 0.65 3.61 2.94
CA ARG A 144 1.60 3.02 2.00
C ARG A 144 2.79 3.93 1.80
N ARG A 145 3.98 3.37 1.77
CA ARG A 145 5.19 4.06 1.38
C ARG A 145 5.70 3.47 0.07
N VAL A 146 5.59 4.24 -0.98
CA VAL A 146 5.97 3.85 -2.34
C VAL A 146 7.33 4.44 -2.67
N SER A 147 8.21 3.62 -3.23
CA SER A 147 9.48 4.03 -3.81
C SER A 147 9.44 3.72 -5.30
N SER A 148 9.57 4.73 -6.13
CA SER A 148 9.54 4.58 -7.58
C SER A 148 10.36 5.67 -8.25
N LYS A 149 11.09 5.28 -9.32
CA LYS A 149 11.88 6.19 -10.13
C LYS A 149 11.54 6.01 -11.60
N ILE A 150 11.35 7.12 -12.28
CA ILE A 150 11.10 7.18 -13.74
C ILE A 150 12.29 7.84 -14.41
N LYS A 151 12.71 7.31 -15.57
CA LYS A 151 13.83 7.84 -16.36
C LYS A 151 13.33 8.45 -17.66
N THR A 152 14.07 9.47 -18.13
CA THR A 152 13.88 9.97 -19.49
C THR A 152 14.58 9.05 -20.49
N ASN A 153 13.87 8.66 -21.56
CA ASN A 153 14.40 7.83 -22.64
C ASN A 153 14.98 8.63 -23.82
N ALA A 154 14.66 9.92 -23.88
CA ALA A 154 15.16 10.86 -24.89
C ALA A 154 15.47 12.22 -24.26
N ALA A 155 16.40 12.96 -24.85
CA ALA A 155 16.62 14.34 -24.46
C ALA A 155 15.45 15.21 -24.93
N SER A 156 14.87 16.02 -24.05
CA SER A 156 13.75 16.89 -24.35
C SER A 156 13.76 18.12 -23.45
N GLY A 157 13.53 19.32 -24.03
CA GLY A 157 13.39 20.56 -23.26
C GLY A 157 14.56 20.92 -22.37
N GLY A 158 15.78 20.55 -22.74
CA GLY A 158 17.01 20.79 -21.94
C GLY A 158 17.31 19.69 -20.90
N THR A 159 16.46 18.67 -20.77
CA THR A 159 16.68 17.53 -19.87
C THR A 159 17.46 16.43 -20.61
N PRO A 160 18.60 15.98 -20.10
CA PRO A 160 19.38 14.90 -20.71
C PRO A 160 18.65 13.57 -20.66
N LYS A 161 18.90 12.69 -21.65
CA LYS A 161 18.48 11.27 -21.59
C LYS A 161 19.05 10.60 -20.35
N GLY A 162 18.23 9.80 -19.67
CA GLY A 162 18.63 9.06 -18.46
C GLY A 162 18.47 9.85 -17.15
N THR A 163 17.92 11.07 -17.19
CA THR A 163 17.60 11.79 -15.96
C THR A 163 16.54 11.03 -15.17
N GLU A 164 16.82 10.79 -13.89
CA GLU A 164 15.91 10.09 -12.96
C GLU A 164 15.06 11.08 -12.18
N TYR A 165 13.77 10.77 -12.06
CA TYR A 165 12.82 11.48 -11.20
C TYR A 165 12.29 10.53 -10.14
N ASP A 166 12.40 10.92 -8.88
CA ASP A 166 11.77 10.20 -7.76
C ASP A 166 10.29 10.60 -7.70
N VAL A 167 9.45 9.66 -8.08
CA VAL A 167 7.99 9.81 -8.10
C VAL A 167 7.31 9.00 -7.01
N GLY A 168 8.10 8.49 -6.06
CA GLY A 168 7.61 7.82 -4.87
C GLY A 168 6.95 8.76 -3.88
N GLY A 169 6.43 8.19 -2.79
CA GLY A 169 5.76 8.99 -1.78
C GLY A 169 4.95 8.17 -0.78
N SER A 170 4.02 8.85 -0.12
CA SER A 170 3.09 8.23 0.82
C SER A 170 1.68 8.28 0.27
N VAL A 171 1.00 7.13 0.27
CA VAL A 171 -0.40 7.01 -0.16
C VAL A 171 -1.23 6.55 1.03
N SER A 172 -2.31 7.28 1.31
CA SER A 172 -3.29 6.92 2.33
C SER A 172 -4.57 6.43 1.66
N GLY A 173 -5.18 5.41 2.23
CA GLY A 173 -6.41 4.82 1.71
C GLY A 173 -7.36 4.37 2.80
N ILE A 174 -8.61 4.24 2.43
CA ILE A 174 -9.68 3.69 3.26
C ILE A 174 -10.33 2.52 2.53
N GLY A 175 -10.78 1.53 3.26
CA GLY A 175 -11.41 0.37 2.67
C GLY A 175 -12.27 -0.41 3.65
N ILE A 176 -12.83 -1.47 3.14
CA ILE A 176 -13.68 -2.42 3.86
C ILE A 176 -13.16 -3.83 3.61
N ALA A 177 -13.34 -4.71 4.59
CA ALA A 177 -13.04 -6.12 4.44
C ALA A 177 -14.24 -6.96 4.91
N PHE A 178 -14.45 -8.08 4.21
CA PHE A 178 -15.44 -9.09 4.56
C PHE A 178 -14.74 -10.41 4.83
N GLY A 179 -15.00 -10.99 5.98
CA GLY A 179 -14.52 -12.32 6.39
C GLY A 179 -15.59 -13.38 6.24
N PHE A 180 -15.16 -14.63 5.94
CA PHE A 180 -16.00 -15.80 5.78
C PHE A 180 -15.50 -16.97 6.63
#